data_147007e75b8a5dd70a2b40b981ec7740
#
_entry.id   147007e75b8a5dd70a2b40b981ec7740
#
_cell.length_a   1.000
_cell.length_b   1.000
_cell.length_c   1.000
_cell.angle_alpha   90.00
_cell.angle_beta   90.00
_cell.angle_gamma   90.00
#
_symmetry.space_group_name_H-M   'P 1'
#
loop_
_entity.id
_entity.type
_entity.pdbx_description
1 polymer ?
#
loop_
_entity_poly.entity_id
_entity_poly.type
_entity_poly.pdbx_seq_one_letter_code
_entity_poly.pdbx_strand_id
1 'polypeptide(L)'
;MAAGTELNPTSYISHHLTFFTKGDGGFWTLHVDTLLMSLLAGVVGIGFIWWVVRGATSGVPNKRQAFVELAFDFVTSQAKSIFHHGDLNKFVAPTALTVFVWVLLMNALDFLPVDIVAIGTHPINEHGFRIVPTADVNTTFALALTVWLLMIYFNIAVKGLGGWLHELTCAPFGYKPLWAAPFLIFFNVLFNFIEYVSKPLSHSLRLFGNMYAGEIIFLLLWLLAATGLAGTIFAVFLGLGWAIFHILIVVLQAFIFMMLTVVYIALAHEHH
;
A
#
# COMPACT_ATOMS: atom_id res chain seq x y z
N MET A 1 -26.33 -3.57 -27.66
CA MET A 1 -26.09 -4.92 -27.08
C MET A 1 -26.30 -5.92 -28.21
N ALA A 2 -25.21 -6.48 -28.77
CA ALA A 2 -25.30 -7.53 -29.78
C ALA A 2 -25.63 -8.85 -29.06
N ALA A 3 -26.77 -9.44 -29.45
CA ALA A 3 -27.24 -10.71 -28.98
C ALA A 3 -26.30 -11.84 -29.44
N GLY A 4 -25.77 -12.67 -28.55
CA GLY A 4 -25.24 -13.99 -28.89
C GLY A 4 -23.81 -14.33 -28.53
N THR A 5 -23.08 -13.53 -27.77
CA THR A 5 -21.79 -13.97 -27.20
C THR A 5 -22.05 -14.52 -25.81
N GLU A 6 -21.95 -15.85 -25.65
CA GLU A 6 -21.87 -16.45 -24.31
C GLU A 6 -20.76 -15.75 -23.53
N LEU A 7 -21.14 -15.19 -22.36
CA LEU A 7 -20.18 -14.54 -21.45
C LEU A 7 -19.18 -15.59 -20.97
N ASN A 8 -18.05 -15.72 -21.68
CA ASN A 8 -16.95 -16.55 -21.22
C ASN A 8 -16.32 -15.84 -20.01
N PRO A 9 -16.39 -16.43 -18.80
CA PRO A 9 -15.85 -15.82 -17.58
C PRO A 9 -14.40 -15.39 -17.72
N THR A 10 -13.60 -16.18 -18.41
CA THR A 10 -12.17 -15.91 -18.61
C THR A 10 -11.94 -14.70 -19.51
N SER A 11 -12.71 -14.55 -20.59
CA SER A 11 -12.59 -13.40 -21.49
C SER A 11 -13.11 -12.13 -20.84
N TYR A 12 -14.18 -12.21 -20.05
CA TYR A 12 -14.72 -11.09 -19.28
C TYR A 12 -13.70 -10.56 -18.29
N ILE A 13 -13.13 -11.44 -17.44
CA ILE A 13 -12.11 -11.08 -16.47
C ILE A 13 -10.86 -10.51 -17.16
N SER A 14 -10.35 -11.15 -18.20
CA SER A 14 -9.15 -10.68 -18.91
C SER A 14 -9.36 -9.30 -19.56
N HIS A 15 -10.55 -9.06 -20.12
CA HIS A 15 -10.89 -7.75 -20.70
C HIS A 15 -10.91 -6.62 -19.66
N HIS A 16 -11.45 -6.90 -18.45
CA HIS A 16 -11.53 -5.91 -17.37
C HIS A 16 -10.22 -5.73 -16.58
N LEU A 17 -9.26 -6.63 -16.75
CA LEU A 17 -7.93 -6.53 -16.15
C LEU A 17 -6.85 -6.03 -17.14
N THR A 18 -7.21 -5.74 -18.39
CA THR A 18 -6.29 -5.15 -19.39
C THR A 18 -6.46 -3.64 -19.40
N PHE A 19 -5.40 -2.92 -19.07
CA PHE A 19 -5.44 -1.48 -18.81
C PHE A 19 -4.45 -0.70 -19.69
N PHE A 20 -4.41 0.62 -19.52
CA PHE A 20 -3.61 1.54 -20.30
C PHE A 20 -2.13 1.44 -19.96
N THR A 21 -1.39 0.68 -20.78
CA THR A 21 0.06 0.54 -20.66
C THR A 21 0.76 1.23 -21.83
N LYS A 22 1.91 1.84 -21.56
CA LYS A 22 2.78 2.43 -22.59
C LYS A 22 4.11 1.68 -22.60
N GLY A 23 4.41 0.98 -23.71
CA GLY A 23 5.62 0.17 -23.90
C GLY A 23 5.33 -1.16 -24.57
N ASP A 24 6.40 -1.88 -24.96
CA ASP A 24 6.33 -3.12 -25.78
C ASP A 24 6.12 -4.40 -24.94
N GLY A 25 5.51 -4.32 -23.74
CA GLY A 25 5.20 -5.49 -22.91
C GLY A 25 6.40 -6.07 -22.13
N GLY A 26 7.55 -5.37 -22.10
CA GLY A 26 8.75 -5.78 -21.35
C GLY A 26 8.84 -5.15 -19.95
N PHE A 27 9.98 -5.34 -19.30
CA PHE A 27 10.30 -4.79 -17.97
C PHE A 27 10.12 -3.25 -17.87
N TRP A 28 10.27 -2.54 -18.97
CA TRP A 28 10.13 -1.08 -19.06
C TRP A 28 8.72 -0.60 -19.42
N THR A 29 7.72 -1.47 -19.37
CA THR A 29 6.32 -1.07 -19.61
C THR A 29 5.83 -0.18 -18.48
N LEU A 30 5.37 1.02 -18.80
CA LEU A 30 4.85 1.98 -17.83
C LEU A 30 3.32 1.88 -17.76
N HIS A 31 2.79 1.68 -16.57
CA HIS A 31 1.36 1.74 -16.26
C HIS A 31 1.00 3.20 -15.98
N VAL A 32 0.56 3.92 -16.99
CA VAL A 32 0.32 5.37 -16.91
C VAL A 32 -0.90 5.68 -16.04
N ASP A 33 -1.92 4.86 -16.12
CA ASP A 33 -3.16 4.95 -15.35
C ASP A 33 -2.91 4.82 -13.85
N THR A 34 -2.18 3.80 -13.42
CA THR A 34 -1.86 3.58 -12.00
C THR A 34 -1.00 4.70 -11.43
N LEU A 35 -0.03 5.18 -12.21
CA LEU A 35 0.82 6.30 -11.80
C LEU A 35 -0.01 7.60 -11.64
N LEU A 36 -0.89 7.88 -12.59
CA LEU A 36 -1.74 9.07 -12.55
C LEU A 36 -2.71 9.04 -11.39
N MET A 37 -3.37 7.90 -11.15
CA MET A 37 -4.33 7.74 -10.04
C MET A 37 -3.62 7.77 -8.69
N SER A 38 -2.43 7.18 -8.57
CA SER A 38 -1.61 7.27 -7.35
C SER A 38 -1.21 8.71 -7.04
N LEU A 39 -0.73 9.46 -8.03
CA LEU A 39 -0.40 10.88 -7.87
C LEU A 39 -1.64 11.72 -7.50
N LEU A 40 -2.76 11.47 -8.18
CA LEU A 40 -4.02 12.16 -7.90
C LEU A 40 -4.45 11.93 -6.44
N ALA A 41 -4.44 10.69 -5.97
CA ALA A 41 -4.77 10.35 -4.57
C ALA A 41 -3.84 11.07 -3.59
N GLY A 42 -2.52 11.11 -3.87
CA GLY A 42 -1.53 11.84 -3.07
C GLY A 42 -1.79 13.34 -3.04
N VAL A 43 -2.02 13.96 -4.19
CA VAL A 43 -2.30 15.40 -4.30
C VAL A 43 -3.60 15.76 -3.59
N VAL A 44 -4.65 14.96 -3.75
CA VAL A 44 -5.95 15.17 -3.06
C VAL A 44 -5.78 15.05 -1.54
N GLY A 45 -5.12 14.00 -1.06
CA GLY A 45 -4.93 13.79 0.39
C GLY A 45 -4.06 14.86 1.05
N ILE A 46 -2.88 15.11 0.50
CA ILE A 46 -1.95 16.12 1.02
C ILE A 46 -2.53 17.52 0.83
N GLY A 47 -3.16 17.78 -0.32
CA GLY A 47 -3.80 19.05 -0.62
C GLY A 47 -4.96 19.35 0.33
N PHE A 48 -5.76 18.35 0.70
CA PHE A 48 -6.82 18.50 1.70
C PHE A 48 -6.26 18.84 3.09
N ILE A 49 -5.24 18.10 3.55
CA ILE A 49 -4.59 18.38 4.83
C ILE A 49 -4.00 19.80 4.82
N TRP A 50 -3.27 20.17 3.78
CA TRP A 50 -2.67 21.48 3.65
C TRP A 50 -3.72 22.62 3.62
N TRP A 51 -4.84 22.41 2.92
CA TRP A 51 -5.93 23.37 2.88
C TRP A 51 -6.56 23.58 4.27
N VAL A 52 -6.77 22.49 5.04
CA VAL A 52 -7.30 22.57 6.39
C VAL A 52 -6.33 23.26 7.34
N VAL A 53 -5.04 22.91 7.28
CA VAL A 53 -3.99 23.46 8.14
C VAL A 53 -3.81 24.98 7.92
N ARG A 54 -3.94 25.46 6.68
CA ARG A 54 -3.89 26.92 6.41
C ARG A 54 -4.97 27.73 7.10
N GLY A 55 -6.12 27.13 7.37
CA GLY A 55 -7.23 27.75 8.09
C GLY A 55 -7.30 27.38 9.57
N ALA A 56 -6.29 26.68 10.10
CA ALA A 56 -6.27 26.21 11.48
C ALA A 56 -6.13 27.37 12.46
N THR A 57 -6.88 27.30 13.55
CA THR A 57 -6.87 28.29 14.63
C THR A 57 -6.47 27.64 15.95
N SER A 58 -5.84 28.39 16.86
CA SER A 58 -5.47 27.90 18.20
C SER A 58 -6.65 27.83 19.19
N GLY A 59 -7.84 28.27 18.75
CA GLY A 59 -9.08 28.22 19.54
C GLY A 59 -9.81 26.87 19.38
N VAL A 60 -11.15 26.90 19.55
CA VAL A 60 -11.98 25.70 19.34
C VAL A 60 -11.93 25.32 17.86
N PRO A 61 -11.49 24.08 17.54
CA PRO A 61 -11.33 23.66 16.17
C PRO A 61 -12.68 23.52 15.45
N ASN A 62 -12.72 23.93 14.19
CA ASN A 62 -13.87 23.64 13.35
C ASN A 62 -13.91 22.12 12.98
N LYS A 63 -15.04 21.62 12.47
CA LYS A 63 -15.21 20.18 12.16
C LYS A 63 -14.13 19.61 11.23
N ARG A 64 -13.62 20.39 10.27
CA ARG A 64 -12.58 19.97 9.33
C ARG A 64 -11.22 19.88 10.01
N GLN A 65 -10.89 20.89 10.82
CA GLN A 65 -9.67 20.92 11.63
C GLN A 65 -9.67 19.78 12.65
N ALA A 66 -10.78 19.59 13.38
CA ALA A 66 -10.93 18.50 14.34
C ALA A 66 -10.73 17.10 13.69
N PHE A 67 -11.20 16.91 12.46
CA PHE A 67 -10.99 15.67 11.74
C PHE A 67 -9.50 15.41 11.43
N VAL A 68 -8.78 16.43 10.95
CA VAL A 68 -7.35 16.29 10.64
C VAL A 68 -6.53 16.14 11.92
N GLU A 69 -6.86 16.88 12.99
CA GLU A 69 -6.21 16.74 14.28
C GLU A 69 -6.42 15.33 14.86
N LEU A 70 -7.66 14.80 14.80
CA LEU A 70 -7.95 13.46 15.26
C LEU A 70 -7.16 12.39 14.48
N ALA A 71 -7.05 12.54 13.17
CA ALA A 71 -6.24 11.64 12.33
C ALA A 71 -4.75 11.73 12.69
N PHE A 72 -4.24 12.94 12.92
CA PHE A 72 -2.86 13.17 13.35
C PHE A 72 -2.59 12.58 14.73
N ASP A 73 -3.47 12.81 15.69
CA ASP A 73 -3.35 12.28 17.04
C ASP A 73 -3.42 10.75 17.06
N PHE A 74 -4.30 10.16 16.26
CA PHE A 74 -4.38 8.72 16.08
C PHE A 74 -3.06 8.15 15.57
N VAL A 75 -2.53 8.67 14.47
CA VAL A 75 -1.27 8.20 13.88
C VAL A 75 -0.10 8.42 14.83
N THR A 76 -0.03 9.59 15.47
CA THR A 76 1.06 9.92 16.41
C THR A 76 1.02 9.05 17.66
N SER A 77 -0.17 8.74 18.19
CA SER A 77 -0.31 7.86 19.34
C SER A 77 0.15 6.42 19.03
N GLN A 78 -0.20 5.92 17.83
CA GLN A 78 0.26 4.62 17.37
C GLN A 78 1.78 4.61 17.15
N ALA A 79 2.33 5.64 16.53
CA ALA A 79 3.77 5.74 16.31
C ALA A 79 4.55 5.84 17.62
N LYS A 80 4.04 6.55 18.64
CA LYS A 80 4.63 6.63 19.98
C LYS A 80 4.68 5.29 20.70
N SER A 81 3.76 4.38 20.44
CA SER A 81 3.75 3.05 21.08
C SER A 81 4.90 2.15 20.60
N ILE A 82 5.50 2.48 19.47
CA ILE A 82 6.58 1.70 18.85
C ILE A 82 7.91 2.47 18.89
N PHE A 83 7.88 3.75 18.55
CA PHE A 83 9.08 4.57 18.43
C PHE A 83 9.40 5.28 19.74
N HIS A 84 10.44 4.78 20.45
CA HIS A 84 10.84 5.27 21.75
C HIS A 84 12.14 6.10 21.73
N HIS A 85 12.86 6.10 20.60
CA HIS A 85 14.17 6.73 20.46
C HIS A 85 14.14 7.84 19.42
N GLY A 86 14.57 9.06 19.80
CA GLY A 86 14.67 10.19 18.87
C GLY A 86 13.44 11.09 18.83
N ASP A 87 13.46 12.06 17.88
CA ASP A 87 12.39 13.04 17.71
C ASP A 87 11.30 12.50 16.77
N LEU A 88 10.24 11.95 17.36
CA LEU A 88 9.10 11.39 16.65
C LEU A 88 8.45 12.41 15.68
N ASN A 89 8.34 13.66 16.11
CA ASN A 89 7.57 14.68 15.41
C ASN A 89 8.29 15.22 14.17
N LYS A 90 9.62 15.07 14.13
CA LYS A 90 10.44 15.65 13.05
C LYS A 90 10.27 14.89 11.73
N PHE A 91 10.20 13.57 11.77
CA PHE A 91 10.15 12.75 10.56
C PHE A 91 9.14 11.59 10.64
N VAL A 92 9.10 10.84 11.74
CA VAL A 92 8.35 9.59 11.84
C VAL A 92 6.85 9.82 11.75
N ALA A 93 6.30 10.76 12.55
CA ALA A 93 4.88 11.05 12.56
C ALA A 93 4.37 11.65 11.22
N PRO A 94 5.06 12.62 10.59
CA PRO A 94 4.66 13.10 9.26
C PRO A 94 4.71 12.02 8.18
N THR A 95 5.74 11.17 8.21
CA THR A 95 5.86 10.06 7.24
C THR A 95 4.75 9.04 7.45
N ALA A 96 4.48 8.65 8.69
CA ALA A 96 3.41 7.73 9.04
C ALA A 96 2.03 8.25 8.59
N LEU A 97 1.74 9.53 8.86
CA LEU A 97 0.49 10.17 8.42
C LEU A 97 0.38 10.20 6.89
N THR A 98 1.45 10.58 6.20
CA THR A 98 1.46 10.63 4.73
C THR A 98 1.19 9.25 4.13
N VAL A 99 1.89 8.23 4.61
CA VAL A 99 1.72 6.85 4.17
C VAL A 99 0.31 6.35 4.46
N PHE A 100 -0.19 6.58 5.67
CA PHE A 100 -1.54 6.16 6.07
C PHE A 100 -2.62 6.78 5.17
N VAL A 101 -2.60 8.09 5.01
CA VAL A 101 -3.61 8.81 4.22
C VAL A 101 -3.51 8.45 2.74
N TRP A 102 -2.30 8.37 2.20
CA TRP A 102 -2.11 8.05 0.78
C TRP A 102 -2.56 6.63 0.45
N VAL A 103 -2.13 5.62 1.22
CA VAL A 103 -2.56 4.23 1.02
C VAL A 103 -4.05 4.08 1.26
N LEU A 104 -4.61 4.74 2.29
CA LEU A 104 -6.05 4.73 2.55
C LEU A 104 -6.85 5.26 1.36
N LEU A 105 -6.45 6.39 0.79
CA LEU A 105 -7.13 6.98 -0.36
C LEU A 105 -7.00 6.10 -1.61
N MET A 106 -5.80 5.55 -1.88
CA MET A 106 -5.63 4.64 -3.02
C MET A 106 -6.50 3.40 -2.91
N ASN A 107 -6.60 2.81 -1.70
CA ASN A 107 -7.45 1.65 -1.46
C ASN A 107 -8.93 2.01 -1.51
N ALA A 108 -9.31 3.20 -1.02
CA ALA A 108 -10.70 3.66 -1.05
C ALA A 108 -11.24 3.89 -2.47
N LEU A 109 -10.37 4.06 -3.46
CA LEU A 109 -10.78 4.15 -4.86
C LEU A 109 -11.46 2.87 -5.37
N ASP A 110 -11.25 1.73 -4.70
CA ASP A 110 -11.89 0.45 -5.03
C ASP A 110 -13.42 0.44 -4.81
N PHE A 111 -13.93 1.39 -4.02
CA PHE A 111 -15.38 1.59 -3.86
C PHE A 111 -16.02 2.44 -4.95
N LEU A 112 -15.21 3.03 -5.85
CA LEU A 112 -15.76 3.76 -6.98
C LEU A 112 -16.28 2.76 -8.02
N PRO A 113 -17.55 2.91 -8.47
CA PRO A 113 -18.09 2.06 -9.52
C PRO A 113 -17.24 2.17 -10.79
N VAL A 114 -16.66 1.07 -11.21
CA VAL A 114 -15.77 0.98 -12.39
C VAL A 114 -16.48 1.53 -13.65
N ASP A 115 -17.79 1.26 -13.78
CA ASP A 115 -18.57 1.72 -14.92
C ASP A 115 -18.68 3.24 -15.04
N ILE A 116 -18.76 3.96 -13.90
CA ILE A 116 -18.83 5.44 -13.92
C ILE A 116 -17.51 6.02 -14.42
N VAL A 117 -16.39 5.43 -14.00
CA VAL A 117 -15.07 5.88 -14.44
C VAL A 117 -14.82 5.46 -15.90
N ALA A 118 -15.26 4.26 -16.28
CA ALA A 118 -15.18 3.79 -17.66
C ALA A 118 -15.92 4.74 -18.63
N ILE A 119 -17.11 5.23 -18.29
CA ILE A 119 -17.84 6.24 -19.09
C ILE A 119 -17.03 7.52 -19.25
N GLY A 120 -16.34 7.97 -18.20
CA GLY A 120 -15.50 9.17 -18.24
C GLY A 120 -14.17 8.98 -18.98
N THR A 121 -13.61 7.79 -18.98
CA THR A 121 -12.30 7.47 -19.57
C THR A 121 -12.37 6.84 -20.96
N HIS A 122 -13.52 6.36 -21.38
CA HIS A 122 -13.74 5.77 -22.72
C HIS A 122 -13.25 6.67 -23.89
N PRO A 123 -13.38 8.01 -23.84
CA PRO A 123 -12.80 8.87 -24.87
C PRO A 123 -11.26 8.89 -24.91
N ILE A 124 -10.62 8.47 -23.83
CA ILE A 124 -9.16 8.51 -23.66
C ILE A 124 -8.52 7.16 -24.02
N ASN A 125 -9.19 6.07 -23.66
CA ASN A 125 -8.68 4.72 -23.94
C ASN A 125 -9.80 3.68 -24.06
N GLU A 126 -9.80 2.92 -25.17
CA GLU A 126 -10.77 1.84 -25.44
C GLU A 126 -10.52 0.59 -24.58
N HIS A 127 -9.31 0.43 -24.03
CA HIS A 127 -8.90 -0.77 -23.29
C HIS A 127 -9.21 -0.70 -21.78
N GLY A 128 -9.86 0.38 -21.30
CA GLY A 128 -10.16 0.58 -19.89
C GLY A 128 -9.06 1.37 -19.15
N PHE A 129 -9.32 1.69 -17.89
CA PHE A 129 -8.47 2.51 -17.05
C PHE A 129 -8.46 1.95 -15.63
N ARG A 130 -7.28 1.61 -15.10
CA ARG A 130 -7.16 1.11 -13.74
C ARG A 130 -7.34 2.23 -12.72
N ILE A 131 -8.40 2.11 -11.92
CA ILE A 131 -8.77 3.11 -10.92
C ILE A 131 -7.97 2.92 -9.63
N VAL A 132 -7.71 1.66 -9.27
CA VAL A 132 -7.07 1.28 -7.99
C VAL A 132 -5.58 1.05 -8.21
N PRO A 133 -4.70 2.01 -7.83
CA PRO A 133 -3.25 1.86 -8.03
C PRO A 133 -2.66 0.71 -7.24
N THR A 134 -3.22 0.40 -6.07
CA THR A 134 -2.76 -0.66 -5.17
C THR A 134 -3.13 -2.07 -5.63
N ALA A 135 -3.97 -2.21 -6.65
CA ALA A 135 -4.19 -3.46 -7.38
C ALA A 135 -3.12 -3.71 -8.48
N ASP A 136 -2.08 -2.86 -8.57
CA ASP A 136 -0.91 -3.07 -9.42
C ASP A 136 0.31 -3.41 -8.55
N VAL A 137 0.95 -4.54 -8.84
CA VAL A 137 2.15 -5.00 -8.12
C VAL A 137 3.32 -4.02 -8.23
N ASN A 138 3.45 -3.31 -9.36
CA ASN A 138 4.53 -2.34 -9.55
C ASN A 138 4.38 -1.15 -8.60
N THR A 139 3.16 -0.64 -8.43
CA THR A 139 2.86 0.47 -7.51
C THR A 139 3.09 0.06 -6.05
N THR A 140 2.58 -1.10 -5.65
CA THR A 140 2.75 -1.58 -4.27
C THR A 140 4.20 -1.93 -3.95
N PHE A 141 4.94 -2.45 -4.93
CA PHE A 141 6.36 -2.72 -4.78
C PHE A 141 7.18 -1.44 -4.71
N ALA A 142 6.85 -0.41 -5.49
CA ALA A 142 7.50 0.90 -5.41
C ALA A 142 7.31 1.56 -4.04
N LEU A 143 6.10 1.49 -3.46
CA LEU A 143 5.82 1.97 -2.12
C LEU A 143 6.62 1.19 -1.05
N ALA A 144 6.61 -0.14 -1.13
CA ALA A 144 7.35 -0.99 -0.20
C ALA A 144 8.86 -0.77 -0.31
N LEU A 145 9.37 -0.59 -1.53
CA LEU A 145 10.78 -0.29 -1.79
C LEU A 145 11.17 1.09 -1.23
N THR A 146 10.28 2.07 -1.33
CA THR A 146 10.52 3.40 -0.72
C THR A 146 10.68 3.29 0.80
N VAL A 147 9.80 2.54 1.47
CA VAL A 147 9.90 2.28 2.91
C VAL A 147 11.18 1.52 3.25
N TRP A 148 11.57 0.55 2.45
CA TRP A 148 12.81 -0.21 2.61
C TRP A 148 14.06 0.68 2.45
N LEU A 149 14.07 1.58 1.48
CA LEU A 149 15.15 2.56 1.31
C LEU A 149 15.23 3.52 2.49
N LEU A 150 14.09 3.96 3.04
CA LEU A 150 14.06 4.75 4.27
C LEU A 150 14.64 3.97 5.46
N MET A 151 14.32 2.69 5.60
CA MET A 151 14.90 1.83 6.64
C MET A 151 16.43 1.77 6.51
N ILE A 152 16.97 1.55 5.32
CA ILE A 152 18.41 1.53 5.07
C ILE A 152 19.03 2.89 5.39
N TYR A 153 18.40 3.97 4.93
CA TYR A 153 18.88 5.34 5.20
C TYR A 153 19.00 5.59 6.70
N PHE A 154 17.99 5.26 7.50
CA PHE A 154 18.04 5.44 8.95
C PHE A 154 19.04 4.52 9.63
N ASN A 155 19.19 3.28 9.19
CA ASN A 155 20.23 2.39 9.70
C ASN A 155 21.63 3.00 9.53
N ILE A 156 21.91 3.55 8.35
CA ILE A 156 23.21 4.20 8.07
C ILE A 156 23.33 5.53 8.83
N ALA A 157 22.28 6.33 8.91
CA ALA A 157 22.29 7.64 9.55
C ALA A 157 22.47 7.55 11.08
N VAL A 158 21.89 6.53 11.71
CA VAL A 158 21.92 6.36 13.18
C VAL A 158 23.14 5.55 13.62
N LYS A 159 23.39 4.40 12.99
CA LYS A 159 24.47 3.47 13.39
C LYS A 159 25.80 3.76 12.69
N GLY A 160 25.78 4.58 11.67
CA GLY A 160 26.92 4.75 10.74
C GLY A 160 27.12 3.53 9.84
N LEU A 161 27.87 3.72 8.76
CA LEU A 161 28.13 2.64 7.77
C LEU A 161 28.84 1.43 8.42
N GLY A 162 29.81 1.70 9.32
CA GLY A 162 30.55 0.66 10.03
C GLY A 162 29.67 -0.14 11.01
N GLY A 163 28.80 0.54 11.77
CA GLY A 163 27.86 -0.11 12.69
C GLY A 163 26.84 -0.99 11.94
N TRP A 164 26.29 -0.49 10.84
CA TRP A 164 25.38 -1.25 10.01
C TRP A 164 26.03 -2.49 9.39
N LEU A 165 27.26 -2.38 8.85
CA LEU A 165 27.98 -3.54 8.32
C LEU A 165 28.36 -4.54 9.41
N HIS A 166 28.71 -4.06 10.61
CA HIS A 166 28.96 -4.93 11.76
C HIS A 166 27.68 -5.70 12.15
N GLU A 167 26.54 -5.05 12.21
CA GLU A 167 25.25 -5.70 12.48
C GLU A 167 24.93 -6.79 11.44
N LEU A 168 25.12 -6.49 10.15
CA LEU A 168 24.90 -7.48 9.07
C LEU A 168 25.79 -8.72 9.19
N THR A 169 26.99 -8.57 9.74
CA THR A 169 27.97 -9.67 9.87
C THR A 169 27.89 -10.42 11.19
N CYS A 170 27.41 -9.76 12.26
CA CYS A 170 27.44 -10.31 13.61
C CYS A 170 26.05 -10.74 14.13
N ALA A 171 24.96 -10.16 13.65
CA ALA A 171 23.62 -10.58 14.05
C ALA A 171 23.06 -11.61 13.05
N PRO A 172 22.20 -12.59 13.48
CA PRO A 172 21.75 -12.81 14.87
C PRO A 172 22.65 -13.71 15.71
N PHE A 173 23.56 -14.50 15.14
CA PHE A 173 24.28 -15.58 15.85
C PHE A 173 25.56 -15.13 16.54
N GLY A 174 26.01 -13.89 16.32
CA GLY A 174 27.30 -13.42 16.82
C GLY A 174 28.49 -13.98 16.01
N TYR A 175 29.71 -13.75 16.53
CA TYR A 175 30.97 -14.21 15.92
C TYR A 175 31.79 -15.12 16.84
N LYS A 176 31.28 -15.47 18.01
CA LYS A 176 31.95 -16.37 18.96
C LYS A 176 31.35 -17.77 18.87
N PRO A 177 32.19 -18.85 18.94
CA PRO A 177 33.64 -18.87 19.11
C PRO A 177 34.42 -18.53 17.85
N LEU A 178 35.64 -17.95 17.97
CA LEU A 178 36.46 -17.44 16.87
C LEU A 178 36.82 -18.48 15.81
N TRP A 179 36.89 -19.77 16.17
CA TRP A 179 37.16 -20.85 15.18
C TRP A 179 35.97 -21.08 14.22
N ALA A 180 34.75 -20.78 14.66
CA ALA A 180 33.53 -20.88 13.83
C ALA A 180 33.15 -19.53 13.18
N ALA A 181 33.90 -18.45 13.45
CA ALA A 181 33.59 -17.11 13.00
C ALA A 181 33.31 -16.99 11.47
N PRO A 182 34.12 -17.56 10.54
CA PRO A 182 33.83 -17.44 9.12
C PRO A 182 32.53 -18.13 8.72
N PHE A 183 32.18 -19.22 9.37
CA PHE A 183 30.94 -19.94 9.14
C PHE A 183 29.74 -19.14 9.70
N LEU A 184 29.86 -18.62 10.92
CA LEU A 184 28.82 -17.79 11.54
C LEU A 184 28.57 -16.49 10.77
N ILE A 185 29.62 -15.81 10.32
CA ILE A 185 29.50 -14.62 9.48
C ILE A 185 28.77 -14.92 8.18
N PHE A 186 29.09 -16.03 7.52
CA PHE A 186 28.40 -16.45 6.29
C PHE A 186 26.89 -16.64 6.53
N PHE A 187 26.52 -17.33 7.60
CA PHE A 187 25.11 -17.53 7.95
C PHE A 187 24.43 -16.23 8.38
N ASN A 188 25.10 -15.39 9.15
CA ASN A 188 24.55 -14.06 9.51
C ASN A 188 24.23 -13.22 8.28
N VAL A 189 25.17 -13.10 7.34
CA VAL A 189 24.97 -12.37 6.09
C VAL A 189 23.85 -12.99 5.26
N LEU A 190 23.77 -14.31 5.18
CA LEU A 190 22.71 -15.01 4.45
C LEU A 190 21.34 -14.76 5.06
N PHE A 191 21.19 -14.86 6.38
CA PHE A 191 19.94 -14.59 7.06
C PHE A 191 19.53 -13.13 6.94
N ASN A 192 20.44 -12.20 7.16
CA ASN A 192 20.18 -10.78 6.99
C ASN A 192 19.78 -10.45 5.53
N PHE A 193 20.44 -11.04 4.53
CA PHE A 193 20.06 -10.86 3.13
C PHE A 193 18.63 -11.34 2.86
N ILE A 194 18.28 -12.55 3.34
CA ILE A 194 16.91 -13.07 3.22
C ILE A 194 15.91 -12.13 3.90
N GLU A 195 16.22 -11.64 5.11
CA GLU A 195 15.35 -10.71 5.84
C GLU A 195 15.17 -9.39 5.09
N TYR A 196 16.25 -8.79 4.59
CA TYR A 196 16.19 -7.53 3.83
C TYR A 196 15.41 -7.65 2.52
N VAL A 197 15.46 -8.81 1.84
CA VAL A 197 14.68 -9.07 0.63
C VAL A 197 13.22 -9.39 0.96
N SER A 198 12.96 -10.15 2.02
CA SER A 198 11.60 -10.57 2.37
C SER A 198 10.74 -9.42 2.91
N LYS A 199 11.35 -8.42 3.57
CA LYS A 199 10.63 -7.24 4.10
C LYS A 199 9.85 -6.48 3.00
N PRO A 200 10.48 -5.94 1.94
CA PRO A 200 9.74 -5.22 0.90
C PRO A 200 8.80 -6.13 0.11
N LEU A 201 9.19 -7.38 -0.12
CA LEU A 201 8.36 -8.33 -0.84
C LEU A 201 7.06 -8.64 -0.09
N SER A 202 7.16 -9.00 1.20
CA SER A 202 5.99 -9.27 2.05
C SER A 202 5.10 -8.04 2.20
N HIS A 203 5.70 -6.86 2.33
CA HIS A 203 4.99 -5.59 2.48
C HIS A 203 4.19 -5.23 1.22
N SER A 204 4.79 -5.38 0.04
CA SER A 204 4.16 -5.17 -1.26
C SER A 204 3.06 -6.18 -1.55
N LEU A 205 3.38 -7.49 -1.42
CA LEU A 205 2.43 -8.56 -1.76
C LEU A 205 1.20 -8.56 -0.86
N ARG A 206 1.31 -8.12 0.39
CA ARG A 206 0.17 -8.00 1.29
C ARG A 206 -0.81 -6.94 0.80
N LEU A 207 -0.31 -5.76 0.39
CA LEU A 207 -1.14 -4.68 -0.11
C LEU A 207 -1.78 -5.07 -1.45
N PHE A 208 -0.96 -5.52 -2.40
CA PHE A 208 -1.40 -5.97 -3.71
C PHE A 208 -2.41 -7.11 -3.63
N GLY A 209 -2.09 -8.17 -2.87
CA GLY A 209 -2.92 -9.37 -2.79
C GLY A 209 -4.32 -9.09 -2.25
N ASN A 210 -4.45 -8.21 -1.25
CA ASN A 210 -5.75 -7.87 -0.70
C ASN A 210 -6.60 -7.04 -1.67
N MET A 211 -6.00 -6.06 -2.37
CA MET A 211 -6.74 -5.20 -3.30
C MET A 211 -7.09 -5.95 -4.59
N TYR A 212 -6.14 -6.66 -5.17
CA TYR A 212 -6.37 -7.45 -6.38
C TYR A 212 -7.39 -8.59 -6.17
N ALA A 213 -7.32 -9.28 -5.02
CA ALA A 213 -8.32 -10.29 -4.67
C ALA A 213 -9.71 -9.67 -4.48
N GLY A 214 -9.78 -8.47 -3.89
CA GLY A 214 -11.02 -7.69 -3.76
C GLY A 214 -11.67 -7.40 -5.11
N GLU A 215 -10.88 -6.88 -6.04
CA GLU A 215 -11.32 -6.57 -7.40
C GLU A 215 -11.86 -7.83 -8.13
N ILE A 216 -11.15 -8.96 -8.04
CA ILE A 216 -11.61 -10.22 -8.64
C ILE A 216 -12.93 -10.69 -8.03
N ILE A 217 -13.11 -10.60 -6.72
CA ILE A 217 -14.35 -11.04 -6.06
C ILE A 217 -15.52 -10.16 -6.50
N PHE A 218 -15.35 -8.85 -6.62
CA PHE A 218 -16.39 -7.98 -7.16
C PHE A 218 -16.75 -8.36 -8.60
N LEU A 219 -15.77 -8.64 -9.47
CA LEU A 219 -16.03 -9.11 -10.84
C LEU A 219 -16.80 -10.44 -10.88
N LEU A 220 -16.45 -11.39 -9.99
CA LEU A 220 -17.17 -12.67 -9.88
C LEU A 220 -18.61 -12.49 -9.41
N LEU A 221 -18.87 -11.57 -8.49
CA LEU A 221 -20.21 -11.23 -8.03
C LEU A 221 -21.06 -10.61 -9.15
N TRP A 222 -20.48 -9.75 -9.98
CA TRP A 222 -21.13 -9.24 -11.19
C TRP A 222 -21.47 -10.36 -12.17
N LEU A 223 -20.55 -11.29 -12.38
CA LEU A 223 -20.77 -12.44 -13.24
C LEU A 223 -21.91 -13.34 -12.71
N LEU A 224 -21.96 -13.55 -11.39
CA LEU A 224 -23.08 -14.27 -10.73
C LEU A 224 -24.41 -13.55 -10.95
N ALA A 225 -24.46 -12.22 -10.84
CA ALA A 225 -25.65 -11.44 -11.11
C ALA A 225 -26.18 -11.61 -12.55
N ALA A 226 -25.29 -11.80 -13.51
CA ALA A 226 -25.63 -11.99 -14.93
C ALA A 226 -26.29 -13.36 -15.22
N THR A 227 -26.27 -14.34 -14.31
CA THR A 227 -26.86 -15.68 -14.51
C THR A 227 -28.38 -15.72 -14.45
N GLY A 228 -29.05 -14.63 -14.05
CA GLY A 228 -30.51 -14.50 -13.99
C GLY A 228 -31.00 -14.01 -12.63
N LEU A 229 -32.33 -14.01 -12.43
CA LEU A 229 -32.95 -13.42 -11.23
C LEU A 229 -32.43 -14.02 -9.91
N ALA A 230 -32.30 -15.34 -9.84
CA ALA A 230 -31.76 -16.01 -8.66
C ALA A 230 -30.30 -15.61 -8.41
N GLY A 231 -29.47 -15.60 -9.46
CA GLY A 231 -28.08 -15.15 -9.38
C GLY A 231 -27.95 -13.69 -8.93
N THR A 232 -28.81 -12.81 -9.43
CA THR A 232 -28.85 -11.40 -9.02
C THR A 232 -29.18 -11.27 -7.52
N ILE A 233 -30.17 -12.00 -7.01
CA ILE A 233 -30.54 -11.97 -5.60
C ILE A 233 -29.35 -12.42 -4.73
N PHE A 234 -28.71 -13.54 -5.05
CA PHE A 234 -27.54 -14.03 -4.32
C PHE A 234 -26.37 -13.05 -4.42
N ALA A 235 -26.10 -12.48 -5.59
CA ALA A 235 -25.04 -11.50 -5.79
C ALA A 235 -25.23 -10.24 -4.94
N VAL A 236 -26.47 -9.77 -4.76
CA VAL A 236 -26.75 -8.61 -3.88
C VAL A 236 -26.42 -8.92 -2.42
N PHE A 237 -26.86 -10.07 -1.89
CA PHE A 237 -26.58 -10.44 -0.49
C PHE A 237 -25.08 -10.70 -0.26
N LEU A 238 -24.45 -11.48 -1.13
CA LEU A 238 -23.01 -11.77 -1.03
C LEU A 238 -22.18 -10.52 -1.27
N GLY A 239 -22.58 -9.68 -2.22
CA GLY A 239 -21.91 -8.40 -2.53
C GLY A 239 -21.98 -7.42 -1.38
N LEU A 240 -23.14 -7.32 -0.70
CA LEU A 240 -23.25 -6.48 0.50
C LEU A 240 -22.33 -6.98 1.62
N GLY A 241 -22.32 -8.28 1.89
CA GLY A 241 -21.43 -8.88 2.88
C GLY A 241 -19.97 -8.65 2.54
N TRP A 242 -19.60 -8.85 1.26
CA TRP A 242 -18.25 -8.61 0.78
C TRP A 242 -17.86 -7.13 0.87
N ALA A 243 -18.73 -6.20 0.48
CA ALA A 243 -18.45 -4.76 0.55
C ALA A 243 -18.16 -4.29 1.99
N ILE A 244 -18.98 -4.76 2.97
CA ILE A 244 -18.74 -4.46 4.39
C ILE A 244 -17.37 -5.00 4.85
N PHE A 245 -17.04 -6.24 4.48
CA PHE A 245 -15.75 -6.84 4.80
C PHE A 245 -14.60 -6.12 4.11
N HIS A 246 -14.80 -5.71 2.87
CA HIS A 246 -13.78 -4.99 2.09
C HIS A 246 -13.48 -3.58 2.64
N ILE A 247 -14.49 -2.87 3.18
CA ILE A 247 -14.27 -1.62 3.93
C ILE A 247 -13.27 -1.84 5.08
N LEU A 248 -13.46 -2.91 5.83
CA LEU A 248 -12.54 -3.26 6.91
C LEU A 248 -11.12 -3.52 6.38
N ILE A 249 -11.00 -4.27 5.28
CA ILE A 249 -9.70 -4.56 4.64
C ILE A 249 -9.00 -3.26 4.20
N VAL A 250 -9.70 -2.35 3.55
CA VAL A 250 -9.16 -1.07 3.05
C VAL A 250 -8.52 -0.26 4.17
N VAL A 251 -9.25 -0.10 5.28
CA VAL A 251 -8.76 0.66 6.46
C VAL A 251 -7.62 -0.08 7.16
N LEU A 252 -7.81 -1.39 7.41
CA LEU A 252 -6.83 -2.23 8.08
C LEU A 252 -5.51 -2.27 7.29
N GLN A 253 -5.58 -2.36 5.97
CA GLN A 253 -4.39 -2.44 5.12
C GLN A 253 -3.58 -1.14 5.15
N ALA A 254 -4.23 0.02 5.11
CA ALA A 254 -3.58 1.31 5.27
C ALA A 254 -2.93 1.45 6.66
N PHE A 255 -3.62 0.98 7.71
CA PHE A 255 -3.09 0.95 9.06
C PHE A 255 -1.86 0.04 9.20
N ILE A 256 -1.94 -1.20 8.70
CA ILE A 256 -0.81 -2.15 8.76
C ILE A 256 0.40 -1.61 7.97
N PHE A 257 0.16 -1.01 6.80
CA PHE A 257 1.23 -0.43 5.98
C PHE A 257 1.96 0.69 6.72
N MET A 258 1.22 1.60 7.34
CA MET A 258 1.75 2.66 8.20
C MET A 258 2.53 2.08 9.39
N MET A 259 1.95 1.12 10.13
CA MET A 259 2.57 0.55 11.32
C MET A 259 3.89 -0.15 11.00
N LEU A 260 3.95 -0.92 9.92
CA LEU A 260 5.19 -1.56 9.49
C LEU A 260 6.24 -0.54 9.05
N THR A 261 5.84 0.57 8.43
CA THR A 261 6.75 1.68 8.11
C THR A 261 7.39 2.23 9.38
N VAL A 262 6.58 2.49 10.43
CA VAL A 262 7.08 2.97 11.73
C VAL A 262 7.99 1.94 12.39
N VAL A 263 7.60 0.66 12.39
CA VAL A 263 8.41 -0.44 12.95
C VAL A 263 9.77 -0.52 12.26
N TYR A 264 9.83 -0.46 10.94
CA TYR A 264 11.10 -0.54 10.20
C TYR A 264 12.02 0.66 10.48
N ILE A 265 11.44 1.85 10.69
CA ILE A 265 12.22 3.02 11.11
C ILE A 265 12.67 2.87 12.58
N ALA A 266 11.84 2.32 13.46
CA ALA A 266 12.16 2.10 14.87
C ALA A 266 13.32 1.11 15.03
N LEU A 267 13.27 -0.03 14.34
CA LEU A 267 14.34 -1.04 14.33
C LEU A 267 15.69 -0.45 13.90
N ALA A 268 15.67 0.52 12.98
CA ALA A 268 16.88 1.21 12.56
C ALA A 268 17.51 2.07 13.68
N HIS A 269 16.74 2.48 14.69
CA HIS A 269 17.18 3.27 15.83
C HIS A 269 17.53 2.42 17.07
N GLU A 270 17.22 1.14 17.07
CA GLU A 270 17.61 0.23 18.15
C GLU A 270 19.10 -0.13 18.01
N HIS A 271 19.83 0.07 19.11
CA HIS A 271 21.22 -0.37 19.23
C HIS A 271 21.23 -1.78 19.85
N HIS A 272 21.74 -2.75 19.13
CA HIS A 272 22.05 -4.10 19.63
C HIS A 272 23.51 -4.20 20.05
#